data_bd277b739b7918320b519844a894402c
#
_entry.id   bd277b739b7918320b519844a894402c
#
_cell.length_a   1.000
_cell.length_b   1.000
_cell.length_c   1.000
_cell.angle_alpha   90.00
_cell.angle_beta   90.00
_cell.angle_gamma   90.00
#
_symmetry.space_group_name_H-M   'P 1'
#
loop_
_entity.id
_entity.type
_entity.pdbx_description
1 polymer ?
#
loop_
_entity_poly.entity_id
_entity_poly.type
_entity_poly.pdbx_seq_one_letter_code
_entity_poly.pdbx_strand_id
1 'polypeptide(L)'
;MHSSPSKKNGVVLLSSFKNCFAAGDIGAFFGIFGDVFSKIAVIIGVLLLNEQMPKDLVLGRILPGIAVGSMLGSFLYFREAYLLGVKEHRNDVTALPFGVGSTQVFTWLFIIIVPVHRQTGDPYLAWSVGLAACFIGSFVEIAGAFVSRFIKRYIPQSALIANMAAAAVVWLSFNGAVNVFNKPHIALLSLFIAFLTIFYRKNIIPFIPNALLILAIGAVSSWLTKETGVQHIQYAVQN
;
A
#
# COMPACT_ATOMS: atom_id res chain seq x y z
N MET A 1 52.32 12.91 5.39
CA MET A 1 51.33 13.85 4.86
C MET A 1 50.03 13.06 4.65
N HIS A 2 49.09 13.17 5.63
CA HIS A 2 47.80 12.49 5.60
C HIS A 2 46.78 13.41 4.96
N SER A 3 46.38 13.13 3.73
CA SER A 3 45.31 13.87 3.04
C SER A 3 43.93 13.45 3.57
N SER A 4 43.22 14.42 4.09
CA SER A 4 41.88 14.32 4.67
C SER A 4 40.84 13.73 3.68
N PRO A 5 40.09 12.66 4.06
CA PRO A 5 39.10 12.03 3.19
C PRO A 5 37.73 12.74 3.15
N SER A 6 37.56 13.88 3.85
CA SER A 6 36.24 14.43 4.14
C SER A 6 35.54 15.20 3.00
N LYS A 7 36.29 15.77 2.05
CA LYS A 7 35.67 16.59 0.97
C LYS A 7 35.22 15.79 -0.26
N LYS A 8 35.83 14.63 -0.53
CA LYS A 8 35.43 13.79 -1.66
C LYS A 8 34.09 13.06 -1.44
N ASN A 9 33.81 12.70 -0.20
CA ASN A 9 32.59 11.96 0.12
C ASN A 9 31.29 12.81 -0.02
N GLY A 10 31.35 14.10 0.24
CA GLY A 10 30.19 14.98 0.09
C GLY A 10 29.80 15.24 -1.37
N VAL A 11 30.79 15.38 -2.25
CA VAL A 11 30.54 15.64 -3.70
C VAL A 11 30.05 14.36 -4.40
N VAL A 12 30.56 13.19 -4.02
CA VAL A 12 30.09 11.89 -4.52
C VAL A 12 28.67 11.61 -4.05
N LEU A 13 28.33 11.95 -2.82
CA LEU A 13 26.98 11.81 -2.29
C LEU A 13 25.95 12.69 -3.02
N LEU A 14 26.29 13.96 -3.30
CA LEU A 14 25.39 14.90 -3.99
C LEU A 14 25.20 14.54 -5.47
N SER A 15 26.24 14.07 -6.17
CA SER A 15 26.13 13.60 -7.56
C SER A 15 25.36 12.29 -7.65
N SER A 16 25.49 11.41 -6.66
CA SER A 16 24.75 10.14 -6.58
C SER A 16 23.26 10.37 -6.29
N PHE A 17 22.90 11.41 -5.51
CA PHE A 17 21.51 11.73 -5.21
C PHE A 17 20.72 12.19 -6.45
N LYS A 18 21.37 12.90 -7.38
CA LYS A 18 20.76 13.30 -8.66
C LYS A 18 20.39 12.10 -9.55
N ASN A 19 21.12 10.99 -9.42
CA ASN A 19 20.90 9.78 -10.20
C ASN A 19 19.89 8.81 -9.56
N CYS A 20 19.36 9.14 -8.36
CA CYS A 20 18.35 8.31 -7.68
C CYS A 20 16.94 8.47 -8.25
N PHE A 21 16.69 9.47 -9.10
CA PHE A 21 15.36 9.73 -9.65
C PHE A 21 15.34 9.42 -11.15
N ALA A 22 14.43 8.54 -11.54
CA ALA A 22 14.16 8.20 -12.92
C ALA A 22 12.77 8.70 -13.35
N ALA A 23 12.57 8.93 -14.65
CA ALA A 23 11.28 9.36 -15.18
C ALA A 23 10.14 8.34 -14.88
N GLY A 24 10.50 7.07 -14.69
CA GLY A 24 9.55 6.00 -14.29
C GLY A 24 9.03 6.12 -12.86
N ASP A 25 9.73 6.83 -11.97
CA ASP A 25 9.38 6.92 -10.54
C ASP A 25 8.05 7.63 -10.32
N ILE A 26 7.69 8.56 -11.21
CA ILE A 26 6.38 9.24 -11.17
C ILE A 26 5.25 8.21 -11.39
N GLY A 27 5.41 7.30 -12.35
CA GLY A 27 4.45 6.23 -12.59
C GLY A 27 4.36 5.24 -11.42
N ALA A 28 5.50 4.87 -10.86
CA ALA A 28 5.59 4.02 -9.67
C ALA A 28 4.92 4.67 -8.44
N PHE A 29 5.16 5.98 -8.23
CA PHE A 29 4.53 6.74 -7.15
C PHE A 29 3.00 6.69 -7.24
N PHE A 30 2.41 6.98 -8.41
CA PHE A 30 0.96 6.94 -8.55
C PHE A 30 0.39 5.52 -8.46
N GLY A 31 1.15 4.49 -8.85
CA GLY A 31 0.78 3.09 -8.64
C GLY A 31 0.69 2.74 -7.16
N ILE A 32 1.73 3.06 -6.39
CA ILE A 32 1.78 2.84 -4.93
C ILE A 32 0.74 3.70 -4.21
N PHE A 33 0.57 4.95 -4.62
CA PHE A 33 -0.45 5.85 -4.07
C PHE A 33 -1.86 5.26 -4.24
N GLY A 34 -2.19 4.77 -5.43
CA GLY A 34 -3.49 4.12 -5.69
C GLY A 34 -3.72 2.88 -4.84
N ASP A 35 -2.69 2.04 -4.67
CA ASP A 35 -2.75 0.84 -3.81
C ASP A 35 -2.99 1.21 -2.33
N VAL A 36 -2.23 2.17 -1.79
CA VAL A 36 -2.40 2.63 -0.40
C VAL A 36 -3.75 3.31 -0.21
N PHE A 37 -4.16 4.17 -1.15
CA PHE A 37 -5.43 4.86 -1.10
C PHE A 37 -6.62 3.89 -1.09
N SER A 38 -6.58 2.83 -1.89
CA SER A 38 -7.63 1.81 -1.91
C SER A 38 -7.76 1.10 -0.56
N LYS A 39 -6.66 0.78 0.11
CA LYS A 39 -6.66 0.18 1.44
C LYS A 39 -7.23 1.12 2.51
N ILE A 40 -6.83 2.38 2.48
CA ILE A 40 -7.38 3.41 3.37
C ILE A 40 -8.89 3.56 3.16
N ALA A 41 -9.36 3.58 1.92
CA ALA A 41 -10.77 3.65 1.61
C ALA A 41 -11.56 2.45 2.17
N VAL A 42 -11.00 1.24 2.08
CA VAL A 42 -11.61 0.04 2.70
C VAL A 42 -11.65 0.15 4.22
N ILE A 43 -10.56 0.60 4.86
CA ILE A 43 -10.52 0.77 6.32
C ILE A 43 -11.57 1.77 6.78
N ILE A 44 -11.67 2.93 6.12
CA ILE A 44 -12.69 3.94 6.41
C ILE A 44 -14.09 3.38 6.17
N GLY A 45 -14.32 2.75 5.03
CA GLY A 45 -15.60 2.18 4.67
C GLY A 45 -16.10 1.15 5.68
N VAL A 46 -15.21 0.25 6.10
CA VAL A 46 -15.58 -0.82 7.05
C VAL A 46 -15.73 -0.26 8.47
N LEU A 47 -14.73 0.43 9.00
CA LEU A 47 -14.73 0.83 10.41
C LEU A 47 -15.68 2.00 10.68
N LEU A 48 -15.69 3.01 9.81
CA LEU A 48 -16.48 4.21 10.04
C LEU A 48 -17.92 4.08 9.54
N LEU A 49 -18.12 3.52 8.34
CA LEU A 49 -19.44 3.48 7.72
C LEU A 49 -20.24 2.22 8.09
N ASN A 50 -19.59 1.03 8.12
CA ASN A 50 -20.30 -0.20 8.41
C ASN A 50 -20.37 -0.49 9.92
N GLU A 51 -19.25 -0.37 10.63
CA GLU A 51 -19.17 -0.68 12.07
C GLU A 51 -19.43 0.55 12.96
N GLN A 52 -19.62 1.73 12.37
CA GLN A 52 -19.95 2.99 13.07
C GLN A 52 -18.99 3.32 14.23
N MET A 53 -17.72 2.99 14.07
CA MET A 53 -16.70 3.30 15.07
C MET A 53 -16.48 4.81 15.20
N PRO A 54 -16.08 5.32 16.38
CA PRO A 54 -15.82 6.74 16.61
C PRO A 54 -14.81 7.33 15.61
N LYS A 55 -15.14 8.50 15.06
CA LYS A 55 -14.28 9.21 14.10
C LYS A 55 -12.89 9.49 14.65
N ASP A 56 -12.81 9.89 15.92
CA ASP A 56 -11.55 10.16 16.63
C ASP A 56 -10.64 8.94 16.65
N LEU A 57 -11.20 7.75 16.75
CA LEU A 57 -10.44 6.52 16.71
C LEU A 57 -9.92 6.24 15.29
N VAL A 58 -10.83 6.26 14.30
CA VAL A 58 -10.47 5.88 12.92
C VAL A 58 -9.58 6.93 12.26
N LEU A 59 -10.02 8.20 12.26
CA LEU A 59 -9.30 9.29 11.58
C LEU A 59 -8.18 9.87 12.44
N GLY A 60 -8.32 9.87 13.77
CA GLY A 60 -7.36 10.48 14.69
C GLY A 60 -6.25 9.54 15.15
N ARG A 61 -6.45 8.21 15.13
CA ARG A 61 -5.44 7.25 15.61
C ARG A 61 -5.05 6.22 14.59
N ILE A 62 -6.02 5.52 13.97
CA ILE A 62 -5.75 4.41 13.04
C ILE A 62 -5.03 4.93 11.79
N LEU A 63 -5.62 5.90 11.08
CA LEU A 63 -5.04 6.41 9.84
C LEU A 63 -3.70 7.12 10.04
N PRO A 64 -3.53 8.01 11.01
CA PRO A 64 -2.22 8.61 11.28
C PRO A 64 -1.16 7.58 11.67
N GLY A 65 -1.53 6.54 12.44
CA GLY A 65 -0.62 5.45 12.79
C GLY A 65 -0.12 4.69 11.54
N ILE A 66 -1.03 4.36 10.62
CA ILE A 66 -0.68 3.73 9.34
C ILE A 66 0.21 4.65 8.50
N ALA A 67 -0.10 5.95 8.43
CA ALA A 67 0.67 6.91 7.65
C ALA A 67 2.10 7.05 8.18
N VAL A 68 2.26 7.23 9.48
CA VAL A 68 3.59 7.35 10.12
C VAL A 68 4.39 6.06 9.97
N GLY A 69 3.78 4.89 10.20
CA GLY A 69 4.44 3.60 10.03
C GLY A 69 4.90 3.37 8.59
N SER A 70 4.04 3.66 7.62
CA SER A 70 4.37 3.53 6.18
C SER A 70 5.49 4.50 5.77
N MET A 71 5.47 5.73 6.28
CA MET A 71 6.50 6.73 5.99
C MET A 71 7.87 6.30 6.54
N LEU A 72 7.92 5.84 7.80
CA LEU A 72 9.16 5.38 8.43
C LEU A 72 9.74 4.16 7.71
N GLY A 73 8.90 3.18 7.38
CA GLY A 73 9.34 1.99 6.67
C GLY A 73 9.81 2.28 5.24
N SER A 74 9.11 3.16 4.52
CA SER A 74 9.53 3.61 3.18
C SER A 74 10.87 4.34 3.23
N PHE A 75 11.10 5.17 4.25
CA PHE A 75 12.38 5.85 4.46
C PHE A 75 13.53 4.86 4.72
N LEU A 76 13.29 3.82 5.53
CA LEU A 76 14.28 2.79 5.80
C LEU A 76 14.64 2.02 4.53
N TYR A 77 13.67 1.58 3.73
CA TYR A 77 13.94 0.88 2.47
C TYR A 77 14.62 1.77 1.42
N PHE A 78 14.25 3.05 1.36
CA PHE A 78 14.96 4.02 0.52
C PHE A 78 16.42 4.13 0.93
N ARG A 79 16.69 4.26 2.23
CA ARG A 79 18.05 4.33 2.76
C ARG A 79 18.87 3.08 2.41
N GLU A 80 18.30 1.90 2.60
CA GLU A 80 18.98 0.64 2.29
C GLU A 80 19.27 0.50 0.78
N ALA A 81 18.29 0.83 -0.07
CA ALA A 81 18.49 0.82 -1.53
C ALA A 81 19.58 1.81 -1.96
N TYR A 82 19.57 3.01 -1.40
CA TYR A 82 20.60 4.02 -1.66
C TYR A 82 22.00 3.54 -1.27
N LEU A 83 22.15 2.99 -0.06
CA LEU A 83 23.43 2.47 0.42
C LEU A 83 23.92 1.31 -0.44
N LEU A 84 23.03 0.42 -0.87
CA LEU A 84 23.36 -0.69 -1.74
C LEU A 84 23.82 -0.19 -3.12
N GLY A 85 23.09 0.76 -3.73
CA GLY A 85 23.46 1.36 -5.00
C GLY A 85 24.85 2.03 -4.97
N VAL A 86 25.13 2.77 -3.89
CA VAL A 86 26.46 3.39 -3.69
C VAL A 86 27.56 2.32 -3.52
N LYS A 87 27.28 1.27 -2.77
CA LYS A 87 28.25 0.17 -2.50
C LYS A 87 28.58 -0.63 -3.76
N GLU A 88 27.58 -0.91 -4.58
CA GLU A 88 27.71 -1.72 -5.79
C GLU A 88 28.00 -0.88 -7.06
N HIS A 89 28.07 0.45 -6.93
CA HIS A 89 28.20 1.38 -8.07
C HIS A 89 27.16 1.15 -9.16
N ARG A 90 25.92 0.88 -8.75
CA ARG A 90 24.78 0.59 -9.63
C ARG A 90 23.69 1.65 -9.45
N ASN A 91 23.04 2.03 -10.56
CA ASN A 91 21.94 3.00 -10.59
C ASN A 91 20.56 2.32 -10.82
N ASP A 92 20.53 0.99 -10.91
CA ASP A 92 19.33 0.19 -11.15
C ASP A 92 18.76 -0.45 -9.86
N VAL A 93 19.24 -0.01 -8.70
CA VAL A 93 18.74 -0.46 -7.40
C VAL A 93 17.47 0.32 -7.04
N THR A 94 16.36 -0.39 -6.90
CA THR A 94 15.05 0.20 -6.57
C THR A 94 14.70 -0.10 -5.12
N ALA A 95 14.20 0.91 -4.39
CA ALA A 95 13.64 0.70 -3.06
C ALA A 95 12.36 -0.12 -3.15
N LEU A 96 12.20 -1.08 -2.23
CA LEU A 96 10.93 -1.79 -2.11
C LEU A 96 9.87 -0.86 -1.51
N PRO A 97 8.63 -0.85 -2.04
CA PRO A 97 7.56 -0.10 -1.42
C PRO A 97 7.25 -0.69 -0.04
N PHE A 98 7.18 0.17 0.97
CA PHE A 98 6.75 -0.22 2.30
C PHE A 98 5.34 0.32 2.56
N GLY A 99 4.49 -0.53 3.06
CA GLY A 99 3.12 -0.17 3.41
C GLY A 99 2.40 -1.36 4.02
N VAL A 100 1.19 -1.12 4.46
CA VAL A 100 0.37 -2.19 5.03
C VAL A 100 0.00 -3.17 3.92
N GLY A 101 0.39 -4.42 4.06
CA GLY A 101 0.09 -5.48 3.11
C GLY A 101 -1.42 -5.70 2.98
N SER A 102 -1.92 -5.88 1.76
CA SER A 102 -3.36 -6.07 1.53
C SER A 102 -3.90 -7.26 2.34
N THR A 103 -3.19 -8.37 2.35
CA THR A 103 -3.56 -9.55 3.14
C THR A 103 -3.62 -9.25 4.63
N GLN A 104 -2.67 -8.48 5.16
CA GLN A 104 -2.65 -8.08 6.57
C GLN A 104 -3.82 -7.17 6.91
N VAL A 105 -4.14 -6.17 6.06
CA VAL A 105 -5.29 -5.28 6.28
C VAL A 105 -6.58 -6.07 6.36
N PHE A 106 -6.84 -6.95 5.40
CA PHE A 106 -8.08 -7.71 5.38
C PHE A 106 -8.17 -8.70 6.54
N THR A 107 -7.08 -9.40 6.87
CA THR A 107 -7.04 -10.30 8.03
C THR A 107 -7.28 -9.53 9.32
N TRP A 108 -6.57 -8.45 9.54
CA TRP A 108 -6.69 -7.63 10.74
C TRP A 108 -8.08 -7.01 10.87
N LEU A 109 -8.63 -6.49 9.78
CA LEU A 109 -9.92 -5.84 9.77
C LEU A 109 -11.08 -6.83 9.97
N PHE A 110 -11.15 -7.87 9.13
CA PHE A 110 -12.31 -8.77 9.07
C PHE A 110 -12.22 -9.96 10.03
N ILE A 111 -11.03 -10.38 10.43
CA ILE A 111 -10.86 -11.54 11.31
C ILE A 111 -10.66 -11.11 12.77
N ILE A 112 -10.14 -9.90 13.02
CA ILE A 112 -9.82 -9.46 14.38
C ILE A 112 -10.71 -8.30 14.81
N ILE A 113 -10.61 -7.12 14.21
CA ILE A 113 -11.25 -5.91 14.71
C ILE A 113 -12.78 -6.02 14.63
N VAL A 114 -13.32 -6.33 13.46
CA VAL A 114 -14.77 -6.38 13.26
C VAL A 114 -15.44 -7.44 14.16
N PRO A 115 -14.95 -8.68 14.25
CA PRO A 115 -15.54 -9.67 15.16
C PRO A 115 -15.46 -9.28 16.64
N VAL A 116 -14.33 -8.72 17.09
CA VAL A 116 -14.20 -8.27 18.48
C VAL A 116 -15.15 -7.12 18.77
N HIS A 117 -15.24 -6.14 17.85
CA HIS A 117 -16.17 -5.02 17.99
C HIS A 117 -17.63 -5.50 18.08
N ARG A 118 -18.04 -6.40 17.21
CA ARG A 118 -19.42 -6.95 17.21
C ARG A 118 -19.74 -7.76 18.45
N GLN A 119 -18.75 -8.43 19.05
CA GLN A 119 -18.94 -9.22 20.26
C GLN A 119 -18.97 -8.38 21.53
N THR A 120 -18.14 -7.36 21.61
CA THR A 120 -17.93 -6.55 22.83
C THR A 120 -18.72 -5.24 22.83
N GLY A 121 -19.05 -4.70 21.66
CA GLY A 121 -19.63 -3.38 21.49
C GLY A 121 -18.65 -2.23 21.78
N ASP A 122 -17.40 -2.54 22.14
CA ASP A 122 -16.38 -1.52 22.50
C ASP A 122 -15.36 -1.35 21.36
N PRO A 123 -15.38 -0.20 20.64
CA PRO A 123 -14.46 0.07 19.55
C PRO A 123 -13.00 0.22 20.01
N TYR A 124 -12.77 0.73 21.24
CA TYR A 124 -11.42 0.90 21.76
C TYR A 124 -10.79 -0.42 22.16
N LEU A 125 -11.58 -1.32 22.72
CA LEU A 125 -11.14 -2.69 23.03
C LEU A 125 -10.81 -3.44 21.72
N ALA A 126 -11.68 -3.37 20.71
CA ALA A 126 -11.44 -3.99 19.41
C ALA A 126 -10.14 -3.47 18.76
N TRP A 127 -9.91 -2.17 18.83
CA TRP A 127 -8.67 -1.55 18.37
C TRP A 127 -7.45 -2.05 19.15
N SER A 128 -7.54 -2.10 20.49
CA SER A 128 -6.44 -2.57 21.36
C SER A 128 -6.07 -4.02 21.07
N VAL A 129 -7.08 -4.88 20.88
CA VAL A 129 -6.87 -6.30 20.48
C VAL A 129 -6.22 -6.37 19.09
N GLY A 130 -6.66 -5.53 18.15
CA GLY A 130 -6.05 -5.43 16.83
C GLY A 130 -4.57 -5.02 16.89
N LEU A 131 -4.22 -4.03 17.72
CA LEU A 131 -2.83 -3.62 17.95
C LEU A 131 -1.98 -4.74 18.56
N ALA A 132 -2.53 -5.44 19.57
CA ALA A 132 -1.84 -6.56 20.20
C ALA A 132 -1.57 -7.68 19.19
N ALA A 133 -2.54 -7.98 18.33
CA ALA A 133 -2.40 -8.98 17.27
C ALA A 133 -1.34 -8.57 16.24
N CYS A 134 -1.30 -7.30 15.82
CA CYS A 134 -0.24 -6.78 14.94
C CYS A 134 1.14 -6.88 15.60
N PHE A 135 1.23 -6.56 16.87
CA PHE A 135 2.48 -6.64 17.64
C PHE A 135 3.00 -8.08 17.73
N ILE A 136 2.13 -9.03 18.09
CA ILE A 136 2.48 -10.46 18.12
C ILE A 136 2.87 -10.94 16.71
N GLY A 137 2.12 -10.56 15.68
CA GLY A 137 2.43 -10.88 14.29
C GLY A 137 3.82 -10.40 13.87
N SER A 138 4.23 -9.21 14.30
CA SER A 138 5.57 -8.67 14.03
C SER A 138 6.68 -9.53 14.65
N PHE A 139 6.48 -10.08 15.84
CA PHE A 139 7.45 -11.03 16.42
C PHE A 139 7.55 -12.32 15.63
N VAL A 140 6.40 -12.83 15.14
CA VAL A 140 6.39 -14.02 14.27
C VAL A 140 7.15 -13.74 12.96
N GLU A 141 6.96 -12.55 12.37
CA GLU A 141 7.70 -12.14 11.17
C GLU A 141 9.21 -12.04 11.43
N ILE A 142 9.62 -11.44 12.55
CA ILE A 142 11.02 -11.35 12.95
C ILE A 142 11.61 -12.76 13.17
N ALA A 143 10.91 -13.63 13.88
CA ALA A 143 11.34 -15.02 14.07
C ALA A 143 11.44 -15.76 12.72
N GLY A 144 10.46 -15.56 11.84
CA GLY A 144 10.47 -16.06 10.48
C GLY A 144 11.68 -15.60 9.66
N ALA A 145 12.13 -14.35 9.85
CA ALA A 145 13.31 -13.83 9.18
C ALA A 145 14.58 -14.60 9.57
N PHE A 146 14.76 -14.97 10.83
CA PHE A 146 15.88 -15.80 11.28
C PHE A 146 15.82 -17.22 10.71
N VAL A 147 14.63 -17.80 10.66
CA VAL A 147 14.41 -19.17 10.15
C VAL A 147 14.38 -19.22 8.61
N SER A 148 14.20 -18.07 7.96
CA SER A 148 14.01 -17.97 6.49
C SER A 148 15.15 -18.63 5.69
N ARG A 149 16.40 -18.54 6.19
CA ARG A 149 17.57 -19.16 5.55
C ARG A 149 17.46 -20.69 5.54
N PHE A 150 16.93 -21.26 6.62
CA PHE A 150 16.69 -22.71 6.72
C PHE A 150 15.51 -23.13 5.84
N ILE A 151 14.42 -22.37 5.86
CA ILE A 151 13.22 -22.63 5.05
C ILE A 151 13.57 -22.65 3.56
N LYS A 152 14.33 -21.65 3.07
CA LYS A 152 14.75 -21.56 1.66
C LYS A 152 15.60 -22.74 1.19
N ARG A 153 16.20 -23.50 2.10
CA ARG A 153 16.97 -24.70 1.77
C ARG A 153 16.08 -25.89 1.43
N TYR A 154 14.90 -25.98 2.03
CA TYR A 154 13.98 -27.13 1.89
C TYR A 154 12.77 -26.81 1.01
N ILE A 155 12.33 -25.56 1.02
CA ILE A 155 11.17 -25.13 0.24
C ILE A 155 11.65 -24.31 -0.96
N PRO A 156 11.31 -24.75 -2.20
CA PRO A 156 11.67 -24.01 -3.38
C PRO A 156 11.02 -22.63 -3.38
N GLN A 157 11.73 -21.63 -3.87
CA GLN A 157 11.27 -20.26 -3.89
C GLN A 157 9.94 -20.08 -4.65
N SER A 158 9.69 -20.89 -5.69
CA SER A 158 8.44 -20.93 -6.41
C SER A 158 7.23 -21.25 -5.54
N ALA A 159 7.36 -22.15 -4.56
CA ALA A 159 6.28 -22.50 -3.65
C ALA A 159 5.96 -21.35 -2.67
N LEU A 160 6.97 -20.62 -2.20
CA LEU A 160 6.77 -19.44 -1.35
C LEU A 160 6.08 -18.31 -2.11
N ILE A 161 6.49 -18.06 -3.35
CA ILE A 161 5.89 -17.05 -4.22
C ILE A 161 4.45 -17.45 -4.60
N ALA A 162 4.19 -18.73 -4.86
CA ALA A 162 2.86 -19.21 -5.20
C ALA A 162 1.83 -18.95 -4.08
N ASN A 163 2.22 -19.09 -2.83
CA ASN A 163 1.34 -18.76 -1.70
C ASN A 163 1.00 -17.25 -1.66
N MET A 164 1.98 -16.38 -1.88
CA MET A 164 1.75 -14.93 -1.96
C MET A 164 0.86 -14.58 -3.17
N ALA A 165 1.08 -15.22 -4.31
CA ALA A 165 0.27 -15.02 -5.50
C ALA A 165 -1.18 -15.48 -5.28
N ALA A 166 -1.41 -16.62 -4.62
CA ALA A 166 -2.75 -17.10 -4.28
C ALA A 166 -3.50 -16.11 -3.36
N ALA A 167 -2.82 -15.59 -2.33
CA ALA A 167 -3.38 -14.57 -1.46
C ALA A 167 -3.72 -13.28 -2.23
N ALA A 168 -2.87 -12.85 -3.15
CA ALA A 168 -3.13 -11.69 -3.99
C ALA A 168 -4.33 -11.91 -4.93
N VAL A 169 -4.48 -13.08 -5.53
CA VAL A 169 -5.64 -13.42 -6.37
C VAL A 169 -6.93 -13.35 -5.56
N VAL A 170 -6.96 -13.95 -4.37
CA VAL A 170 -8.17 -13.98 -3.54
C VAL A 170 -8.52 -12.58 -3.00
N TRP A 171 -7.58 -11.89 -2.39
CA TRP A 171 -7.87 -10.64 -1.68
C TRP A 171 -7.90 -9.40 -2.58
N LEU A 172 -7.03 -9.33 -3.58
CA LEU A 172 -6.96 -8.17 -4.47
C LEU A 172 -7.82 -8.36 -5.72
N SER A 173 -7.59 -9.44 -6.47
CA SER A 173 -8.23 -9.61 -7.78
C SER A 173 -9.71 -9.98 -7.63
N PHE A 174 -10.05 -10.93 -6.77
CA PHE A 174 -11.44 -11.37 -6.61
C PHE A 174 -12.30 -10.28 -5.96
N ASN A 175 -11.83 -9.66 -4.86
CA ASN A 175 -12.53 -8.54 -4.25
C ASN A 175 -12.65 -7.33 -5.19
N GLY A 176 -11.59 -7.03 -5.93
CA GLY A 176 -11.61 -5.99 -6.95
C GLY A 176 -12.66 -6.28 -8.03
N ALA A 177 -12.71 -7.52 -8.54
CA ALA A 177 -13.69 -7.94 -9.54
C ALA A 177 -15.12 -7.81 -9.01
N VAL A 178 -15.41 -8.28 -7.79
CA VAL A 178 -16.74 -8.15 -7.19
C VAL A 178 -17.16 -6.67 -7.12
N ASN A 179 -16.27 -5.77 -6.71
CA ASN A 179 -16.57 -4.34 -6.66
C ASN A 179 -16.81 -3.72 -8.04
N VAL A 180 -16.04 -4.14 -9.07
CA VAL A 180 -16.24 -3.73 -10.45
C VAL A 180 -17.63 -4.15 -10.96
N PHE A 181 -18.03 -5.38 -10.70
CA PHE A 181 -19.33 -5.89 -11.16
C PHE A 181 -20.51 -5.39 -10.34
N ASN A 182 -20.29 -4.94 -9.12
CA ASN A 182 -21.34 -4.28 -8.32
C ASN A 182 -21.73 -2.90 -8.88
N LYS A 183 -20.76 -2.16 -9.49
CA LYS A 183 -20.98 -0.85 -10.11
C LYS A 183 -20.32 -0.78 -11.48
N PRO A 184 -20.83 -1.54 -12.47
CA PRO A 184 -20.14 -1.73 -13.75
C PRO A 184 -20.01 -0.42 -14.55
N HIS A 185 -20.97 0.48 -14.47
CA HIS A 185 -20.97 1.76 -15.19
C HIS A 185 -19.84 2.71 -14.77
N ILE A 186 -19.32 2.56 -13.54
CA ILE A 186 -18.16 3.34 -13.06
C ILE A 186 -16.85 2.58 -13.33
N ALA A 187 -16.85 1.31 -12.98
CA ALA A 187 -15.62 0.55 -12.87
C ALA A 187 -15.15 -0.06 -14.19
N LEU A 188 -16.08 -0.41 -15.12
CA LEU A 188 -15.71 -1.03 -16.40
C LEU A 188 -14.87 -0.10 -17.28
N LEU A 189 -15.13 1.22 -17.24
CA LEU A 189 -14.32 2.16 -18.00
C LEU A 189 -12.88 2.22 -17.50
N SER A 190 -12.70 2.29 -16.19
CA SER A 190 -11.38 2.26 -15.55
C SER A 190 -10.68 0.93 -15.80
N LEU A 191 -11.39 -0.20 -15.72
CA LEU A 191 -10.89 -1.52 -16.01
C LEU A 191 -10.45 -1.64 -17.48
N PHE A 192 -11.25 -1.15 -18.42
CA PHE A 192 -10.91 -1.16 -19.85
C PHE A 192 -9.61 -0.40 -20.13
N ILE A 193 -9.43 0.77 -19.50
CA ILE A 193 -8.19 1.53 -19.62
C ILE A 193 -7.01 0.80 -18.97
N ALA A 194 -7.23 0.14 -17.83
CA ALA A 194 -6.19 -0.69 -17.22
C ALA A 194 -5.75 -1.82 -18.17
N PHE A 195 -6.67 -2.50 -18.83
CA PHE A 195 -6.33 -3.50 -19.87
C PHE A 195 -5.57 -2.87 -21.02
N LEU A 196 -6.01 -1.75 -21.56
CA LEU A 196 -5.28 -1.06 -22.63
C LEU A 196 -3.84 -0.74 -22.23
N THR A 197 -3.60 -0.30 -20.99
CA THR A 197 -2.24 0.01 -20.52
C THR A 197 -1.33 -1.21 -20.46
N ILE A 198 -1.88 -2.39 -20.11
CA ILE A 198 -1.14 -3.65 -20.08
C ILE A 198 -0.72 -4.07 -21.48
N PHE A 199 -1.64 -3.98 -22.45
CA PHE A 199 -1.36 -4.38 -23.85
C PHE A 199 -0.46 -3.39 -24.57
N TYR A 200 -0.65 -2.09 -24.36
CA TYR A 200 0.07 -1.05 -25.09
C TYR A 200 1.50 -0.84 -24.58
N ARG A 201 1.79 -1.24 -23.33
CA ARG A 201 3.11 -1.11 -22.67
C ARG A 201 3.71 0.30 -22.68
N LYS A 202 2.93 1.32 -22.99
CA LYS A 202 3.32 2.74 -23.00
C LYS A 202 2.25 3.57 -22.30
N ASN A 203 2.57 4.78 -21.95
CA ASN A 203 1.56 5.72 -21.48
C ASN A 203 0.57 6.00 -22.60
N ILE A 204 -0.73 5.88 -22.34
CA ILE A 204 -1.81 6.17 -23.32
C ILE A 204 -1.75 7.65 -23.68
N ILE A 205 -1.52 8.50 -22.68
CA ILE A 205 -1.33 9.93 -22.87
C ILE A 205 0.13 10.25 -22.53
N PRO A 206 0.90 10.87 -23.43
CA PRO A 206 2.24 11.36 -23.13
C PRO A 206 2.19 12.25 -21.89
N PHE A 207 3.17 12.14 -21.00
CA PHE A 207 3.30 12.87 -19.73
C PHE A 207 2.35 12.48 -18.59
N ILE A 208 1.28 11.71 -18.82
CA ILE A 208 0.38 11.26 -17.76
C ILE A 208 0.65 9.79 -17.44
N PRO A 209 1.03 9.46 -16.19
CA PRO A 209 1.15 8.06 -15.76
C PRO A 209 -0.18 7.32 -15.88
N ASN A 210 -0.14 6.10 -16.40
CA ASN A 210 -1.35 5.31 -16.62
C ASN A 210 -2.15 5.09 -15.31
N ALA A 211 -1.47 4.91 -14.18
CA ALA A 211 -2.12 4.76 -12.88
C ALA A 211 -2.93 6.00 -12.49
N LEU A 212 -2.39 7.21 -12.72
CA LEU A 212 -3.10 8.46 -12.49
C LEU A 212 -4.31 8.59 -13.43
N LEU A 213 -4.17 8.19 -14.69
CA LEU A 213 -5.25 8.22 -15.67
C LEU A 213 -6.42 7.33 -15.22
N ILE A 214 -6.13 6.11 -14.79
CA ILE A 214 -7.15 5.15 -14.30
C ILE A 214 -7.89 5.72 -13.08
N LEU A 215 -7.15 6.27 -12.10
CA LEU A 215 -7.72 6.90 -10.91
C LEU A 215 -8.60 8.11 -11.27
N ALA A 216 -8.10 8.99 -12.14
CA ALA A 216 -8.84 10.19 -12.56
C ALA A 216 -10.15 9.81 -13.28
N ILE A 217 -10.12 8.84 -14.17
CA ILE A 217 -11.32 8.40 -14.90
C ILE A 217 -12.31 7.74 -13.97
N GLY A 218 -11.86 6.91 -13.03
CA GLY A 218 -12.74 6.32 -12.02
C GLY A 218 -13.40 7.39 -11.14
N ALA A 219 -12.65 8.40 -10.70
CA ALA A 219 -13.16 9.50 -9.92
C ALA A 219 -14.17 10.36 -10.70
N VAL A 220 -13.86 10.70 -11.95
CA VAL A 220 -14.78 11.48 -12.81
C VAL A 220 -16.04 10.69 -13.11
N SER A 221 -15.95 9.39 -13.42
CA SER A 221 -17.11 8.53 -13.66
C SER A 221 -18.01 8.44 -12.42
N SER A 222 -17.42 8.30 -11.24
CA SER A 222 -18.15 8.28 -9.98
C SER A 222 -18.84 9.61 -9.70
N TRP A 223 -18.18 10.73 -10.01
CA TRP A 223 -18.75 12.06 -9.84
C TRP A 223 -19.90 12.36 -10.80
N LEU A 224 -19.75 11.98 -12.07
CA LEU A 224 -20.80 12.17 -13.09
C LEU A 224 -22.07 11.34 -12.80
N THR A 225 -21.92 10.15 -12.27
CA THR A 225 -23.05 9.27 -11.93
C THR A 225 -23.75 9.65 -10.63
N LYS A 226 -23.24 10.67 -9.91
CA LYS A 226 -23.72 11.08 -8.57
C LYS A 226 -23.73 9.94 -7.53
N GLU A 227 -23.17 8.81 -7.86
CA GLU A 227 -22.97 7.69 -6.93
C GLU A 227 -21.71 7.88 -6.07
N THR A 228 -21.44 9.11 -5.73
CA THR A 228 -20.30 9.43 -4.89
C THR A 228 -20.60 8.94 -3.48
N GLY A 229 -19.79 8.06 -2.95
CA GLY A 229 -19.71 7.79 -1.52
C GLY A 229 -19.43 9.06 -0.69
N VAL A 230 -19.19 10.19 -1.37
CA VAL A 230 -19.12 11.54 -0.79
C VAL A 230 -20.42 11.91 -0.06
N GLN A 231 -21.59 11.46 -0.51
CA GLN A 231 -22.84 11.67 0.24
C GLN A 231 -22.81 10.94 1.59
N HIS A 232 -22.28 9.73 1.63
CA HIS A 232 -22.08 8.99 2.90
C HIS A 232 -20.99 9.63 3.74
N ILE A 233 -19.92 10.12 3.12
CA ILE A 233 -18.84 10.82 3.83
C ILE A 233 -19.33 12.18 4.36
N GLN A 234 -20.09 12.94 3.58
CA GLN A 234 -20.69 14.20 4.05
C GLN A 234 -21.67 13.96 5.19
N TYR A 235 -22.51 12.93 5.12
CA TYR A 235 -23.41 12.56 6.21
C TYR A 235 -22.62 12.15 7.47
N ALA A 236 -21.54 11.42 7.30
CA ALA A 236 -20.66 11.01 8.40
C ALA A 236 -19.80 12.16 8.97
N VAL A 237 -19.56 13.23 8.21
CA VAL A 237 -18.80 14.41 8.69
C VAL A 237 -19.71 15.45 9.34
N GLN A 238 -20.99 15.50 8.99
CA GLN A 238 -21.95 16.47 9.53
C GLN A 238 -22.68 16.02 10.81
N ASN A 239 -22.67 14.74 11.11
CA ASN A 239 -23.18 14.13 12.33
C ASN A 239 -22.06 13.49 13.15
#